data_474f0afefc0831785840a1e033a30d67
#
_entry.id   474f0afefc0831785840a1e033a30d67
#
_cell.length_a   1.000
_cell.length_b   1.000
_cell.length_c   1.000
_cell.angle_alpha   90.00
_cell.angle_beta   90.00
_cell.angle_gamma   90.00
#
_symmetry.space_group_name_H-M   'P 1'
#
loop_
_entity.id
_entity.type
_entity.pdbx_description
1 polymer ?
#
loop_
_entity_poly.entity_id
_entity_poly.type
_entity_poly.pdbx_seq_one_letter_code
_entity_poly.pdbx_strand_id
1 'polypeptide(L)'
;MRRILLAVLALTFVAGIARPLIAQGAPPQSVAGQPYTVEYYYKCQWGHQEEFLQLFLKNHWPLLKKIQTTGRILSLKIESPAYHTTEDGRWDYRVTIVYKNSTVATSDNPYEPGFIKELWPDQATYKREEQRRFEILLAHQDLPVTEITPK
;
A
#
# COMPACT_ATOMS: atom_id res chain seq x y z
N MET A 1 40.47 65.63 27.01
CA MET A 1 40.32 65.36 25.58
C MET A 1 39.62 64.04 25.44
N ARG A 2 38.30 64.04 25.14
CA ARG A 2 37.48 62.79 24.97
C ARG A 2 37.44 62.45 23.47
N ARG A 3 37.94 61.26 23.09
CA ARG A 3 37.82 60.73 21.71
C ARG A 3 36.55 59.94 21.62
N ILE A 4 35.60 60.38 20.79
CA ILE A 4 34.35 59.67 20.47
C ILE A 4 34.67 58.79 19.30
N LEU A 5 34.57 57.44 19.52
CA LEU A 5 34.60 56.40 18.43
C LEU A 5 33.18 56.27 17.88
N LEU A 6 33.00 56.63 16.62
CA LEU A 6 31.78 56.31 15.85
C LEU A 6 31.90 54.88 15.30
N ALA A 7 31.08 53.98 15.80
CA ALA A 7 30.93 52.63 15.23
C ALA A 7 29.89 52.71 14.09
N VAL A 8 30.33 52.45 12.87
CA VAL A 8 29.46 52.31 11.69
C VAL A 8 28.95 50.87 11.65
N LEU A 9 27.65 50.69 11.89
CA LEU A 9 26.97 49.41 11.80
C LEU A 9 26.58 49.12 10.33
N ALA A 10 27.32 48.24 9.64
CA ALA A 10 26.97 47.80 8.28
C ALA A 10 25.83 46.79 8.34
N LEU A 11 24.65 47.19 7.90
CA LEU A 11 23.47 46.33 7.79
C LEU A 11 23.56 45.52 6.47
N THR A 12 23.99 44.27 6.52
CA THR A 12 23.98 43.35 5.35
C THR A 12 22.58 42.82 5.12
N PHE A 13 21.95 43.29 4.04
CA PHE A 13 20.65 42.81 3.57
C PHE A 13 20.86 41.47 2.85
N VAL A 14 20.54 40.34 3.50
CA VAL A 14 20.50 39.01 2.86
C VAL A 14 19.18 38.91 2.10
N ALA A 15 19.22 39.11 0.77
CA ALA A 15 18.08 38.83 -0.11
C ALA A 15 17.84 37.30 -0.15
N GLY A 16 16.85 36.85 0.61
CA GLY A 16 16.39 35.47 0.57
C GLY A 16 15.79 35.14 -0.81
N ILE A 17 16.45 34.29 -1.58
CA ILE A 17 15.89 33.75 -2.82
C ILE A 17 14.75 32.82 -2.43
N ALA A 18 13.50 33.31 -2.54
CA ALA A 18 12.31 32.45 -2.41
C ALA A 18 12.31 31.44 -3.55
N ARG A 19 12.62 30.15 -3.25
CA ARG A 19 12.44 29.05 -4.20
C ARG A 19 10.93 28.88 -4.41
N PRO A 20 10.45 28.82 -5.68
CA PRO A 20 9.05 28.49 -5.92
C PRO A 20 8.80 27.07 -5.36
N LEU A 21 7.88 26.93 -4.42
CA LEU A 21 7.29 25.64 -4.05
C LEU A 21 6.59 25.13 -5.32
N ILE A 22 7.20 24.14 -5.98
CA ILE A 22 6.49 23.35 -6.98
C ILE A 22 5.38 22.66 -6.21
N ALA A 23 4.14 23.11 -6.38
CA ALA A 23 2.98 22.46 -5.84
C ALA A 23 3.00 21.04 -6.39
N GLN A 24 3.24 20.05 -5.51
CA GLN A 24 3.02 18.64 -5.85
C GLN A 24 1.56 18.55 -6.22
N GLY A 25 1.29 18.23 -7.50
CA GLY A 25 -0.06 18.05 -7.97
C GLY A 25 -0.82 17.13 -7.00
N ALA A 26 -2.04 17.51 -6.64
CA ALA A 26 -2.88 16.67 -5.81
C ALA A 26 -2.92 15.26 -6.42
N PRO A 27 -2.85 14.20 -5.61
CA PRO A 27 -2.97 12.84 -6.12
C PRO A 27 -4.23 12.75 -6.98
N PRO A 28 -4.21 11.99 -8.10
CA PRO A 28 -5.35 11.88 -8.99
C PRO A 28 -6.57 11.45 -8.17
N GLN A 29 -7.58 12.33 -8.12
CA GLN A 29 -8.82 12.02 -7.42
C GLN A 29 -9.52 10.92 -8.19
N SER A 30 -9.76 9.77 -7.54
CA SER A 30 -10.60 8.73 -8.12
C SER A 30 -11.98 9.31 -8.42
N VAL A 31 -12.40 9.24 -9.67
CA VAL A 31 -13.76 9.66 -10.08
C VAL A 31 -14.75 8.72 -9.37
N ALA A 32 -15.67 9.28 -8.61
CA ALA A 32 -16.68 8.50 -7.91
C ALA A 32 -17.40 7.55 -8.87
N GLY A 33 -17.43 6.26 -8.56
CA GLY A 33 -18.07 5.24 -9.39
C GLY A 33 -17.17 4.52 -10.40
N GLN A 34 -15.92 4.97 -10.61
CA GLN A 34 -14.97 4.26 -11.47
C GLN A 34 -14.26 3.13 -10.73
N PRO A 35 -13.85 2.04 -11.41
CA PRO A 35 -13.02 1.01 -10.83
C PRO A 35 -11.77 1.59 -10.16
N TYR A 36 -11.39 0.99 -9.03
CA TYR A 36 -10.28 1.46 -8.23
C TYR A 36 -9.30 0.32 -8.01
N THR A 37 -8.08 0.50 -8.49
CA THR A 37 -7.05 -0.53 -8.44
C THR A 37 -6.09 -0.28 -7.28
N VAL A 38 -5.83 -1.32 -6.51
CA VAL A 38 -4.79 -1.33 -5.46
C VAL A 38 -3.84 -2.49 -5.73
N GLU A 39 -2.56 -2.23 -5.66
CA GLU A 39 -1.51 -3.23 -5.71
C GLU A 39 -0.94 -3.44 -4.31
N TYR A 40 -0.97 -4.67 -3.84
CA TYR A 40 -0.50 -5.11 -2.54
C TYR A 40 0.82 -5.84 -2.72
N TYR A 41 1.92 -5.26 -2.22
CA TYR A 41 3.25 -5.85 -2.34
C TYR A 41 3.67 -6.48 -1.02
N TYR A 42 4.19 -7.69 -1.09
CA TYR A 42 4.65 -8.47 0.04
C TYR A 42 6.13 -8.79 -0.10
N LYS A 43 6.92 -8.40 0.90
CA LYS A 43 8.33 -8.76 1.03
C LYS A 43 8.49 -9.68 2.23
N CYS A 44 8.85 -10.93 1.99
CA CYS A 44 8.99 -11.94 3.03
C CYS A 44 10.41 -11.97 3.61
N GLN A 45 10.55 -12.49 4.81
CA GLN A 45 11.84 -12.91 5.35
C GLN A 45 12.45 -13.98 4.46
N TRP A 46 13.78 -13.96 4.29
CA TRP A 46 14.45 -14.97 3.49
C TRP A 46 14.21 -16.39 4.00
N GLY A 47 13.87 -17.30 3.08
CA GLY A 47 13.50 -18.68 3.40
C GLY A 47 12.04 -18.89 3.77
N HIS A 48 11.23 -17.83 3.89
CA HIS A 48 9.80 -17.93 4.25
C HIS A 48 8.83 -17.60 3.11
N GLN A 49 9.32 -17.40 1.89
CA GLN A 49 8.46 -17.04 0.75
C GLN A 49 7.38 -18.08 0.49
N GLU A 50 7.78 -19.36 0.43
CA GLU A 50 6.84 -20.46 0.19
C GLU A 50 5.85 -20.61 1.34
N GLU A 51 6.30 -20.51 2.61
CA GLU A 51 5.41 -20.54 3.78
C GLU A 51 4.36 -19.42 3.70
N PHE A 52 4.79 -18.21 3.35
CA PHE A 52 3.87 -17.09 3.16
C PHE A 52 2.82 -17.38 2.10
N LEU A 53 3.25 -17.87 0.92
CA LEU A 53 2.35 -18.17 -0.18
C LEU A 53 1.32 -19.25 0.21
N GLN A 54 1.75 -20.31 0.88
CA GLN A 54 0.86 -21.37 1.34
C GLN A 54 -0.19 -20.86 2.32
N LEU A 55 0.21 -20.04 3.30
CA LEU A 55 -0.72 -19.42 4.25
C LEU A 55 -1.67 -18.44 3.56
N PHE A 56 -1.16 -17.64 2.62
CA PHE A 56 -1.97 -16.71 1.85
C PHE A 56 -3.03 -17.42 1.01
N LEU A 57 -2.62 -18.46 0.27
CA LEU A 57 -3.54 -19.23 -0.57
C LEU A 57 -4.55 -20.04 0.24
N LYS A 58 -4.18 -20.48 1.46
CA LYS A 58 -5.06 -21.22 2.36
C LYS A 58 -6.09 -20.32 3.04
N ASN A 59 -5.65 -19.15 3.55
CA ASN A 59 -6.45 -18.35 4.49
C ASN A 59 -6.94 -17.03 3.91
N HIS A 60 -6.17 -16.35 3.05
CA HIS A 60 -6.54 -15.02 2.55
C HIS A 60 -7.18 -15.05 1.16
N TRP A 61 -6.62 -15.84 0.25
CA TRP A 61 -7.13 -15.94 -1.11
C TRP A 61 -8.59 -16.41 -1.21
N PRO A 62 -9.05 -17.43 -0.47
CA PRO A 62 -10.45 -17.86 -0.49
C PRO A 62 -11.41 -16.76 0.00
N LEU A 63 -10.99 -15.97 0.99
CA LEU A 63 -11.75 -14.83 1.47
C LEU A 63 -11.92 -13.78 0.37
N LEU A 64 -10.83 -13.39 -0.30
CA LEU A 64 -10.88 -12.45 -1.42
C LEU A 64 -11.79 -12.96 -2.56
N LYS A 65 -11.68 -14.25 -2.89
CA LYS A 65 -12.56 -14.89 -3.89
C LYS A 65 -14.03 -14.83 -3.46
N LYS A 66 -14.32 -15.03 -2.19
CA LYS A 66 -15.68 -14.95 -1.68
C LYS A 66 -16.20 -13.50 -1.68
N ILE A 67 -15.36 -12.53 -1.33
CA ILE A 67 -15.70 -11.10 -1.45
C ILE A 67 -15.96 -10.73 -2.93
N GLN A 68 -15.22 -11.32 -3.87
CA GLN A 68 -15.45 -11.11 -5.30
C GLN A 68 -16.87 -11.49 -5.74
N THR A 69 -17.47 -12.53 -5.16
CA THR A 69 -18.85 -12.94 -5.49
C THR A 69 -19.90 -11.89 -5.10
N THR A 70 -19.58 -10.96 -4.20
CA THR A 70 -20.49 -9.86 -3.82
C THR A 70 -20.46 -8.68 -4.80
N GLY A 71 -19.58 -8.71 -5.81
CA GLY A 71 -19.37 -7.59 -6.74
C GLY A 71 -18.58 -6.41 -6.16
N ARG A 72 -18.05 -6.52 -4.93
CA ARG A 72 -17.15 -5.50 -4.36
C ARG A 72 -15.77 -5.51 -5.05
N ILE A 73 -15.30 -6.67 -5.45
CA ILE A 73 -14.07 -6.89 -6.19
C ILE A 73 -14.43 -7.32 -7.62
N LEU A 74 -13.90 -6.61 -8.61
CA LEU A 74 -14.12 -6.89 -10.03
C LEU A 74 -13.07 -7.86 -10.57
N SER A 75 -11.82 -7.72 -10.15
CA SER A 75 -10.70 -8.55 -10.59
C SER A 75 -9.71 -8.80 -9.46
N LEU A 76 -9.12 -9.99 -9.47
CA LEU A 76 -8.08 -10.46 -8.54
C LEU A 76 -6.97 -11.11 -9.32
N LYS A 77 -5.73 -10.76 -9.00
CA LYS A 77 -4.54 -11.34 -9.59
C LYS A 77 -3.45 -11.45 -8.52
N ILE A 78 -2.71 -12.56 -8.51
CA ILE A 78 -1.48 -12.73 -7.73
C ILE A 78 -0.33 -13.05 -8.66
N GLU A 79 0.83 -12.45 -8.42
CA GLU A 79 2.02 -12.58 -9.25
C GLU A 79 3.26 -12.65 -8.35
N SER A 80 4.29 -13.30 -8.87
CA SER A 80 5.66 -13.22 -8.34
C SER A 80 6.59 -12.72 -9.43
N PRO A 81 7.71 -12.05 -9.11
CA PRO A 81 8.67 -11.61 -10.12
C PRO A 81 9.35 -12.82 -10.79
N ALA A 82 9.52 -12.75 -12.11
CA ALA A 82 10.25 -13.77 -12.85
C ALA A 82 11.76 -13.75 -12.55
N TYR A 83 12.27 -12.60 -12.14
CA TYR A 83 13.68 -12.36 -11.79
C TYR A 83 13.75 -11.61 -10.47
N HIS A 84 14.82 -11.86 -9.70
CA HIS A 84 15.09 -11.08 -8.50
C HIS A 84 15.65 -9.70 -8.84
N THR A 85 15.44 -8.74 -7.95
CA THR A 85 15.99 -7.39 -8.01
C THR A 85 16.90 -7.15 -6.80
N THR A 86 17.36 -5.91 -6.61
CA THR A 86 18.10 -5.53 -5.40
C THR A 86 17.26 -5.71 -4.15
N GLU A 87 17.93 -5.91 -3.00
CA GLU A 87 17.22 -6.11 -1.73
C GLU A 87 16.26 -4.96 -1.39
N ASP A 88 16.66 -3.71 -1.68
CA ASP A 88 15.83 -2.53 -1.41
C ASP A 88 14.55 -2.49 -2.25
N GLY A 89 14.63 -2.93 -3.51
CA GLY A 89 13.49 -2.99 -4.43
C GLY A 89 12.76 -4.34 -4.46
N ARG A 90 13.18 -5.31 -3.62
CA ARG A 90 12.62 -6.66 -3.63
C ARG A 90 11.20 -6.71 -3.11
N TRP A 91 10.37 -7.38 -3.85
CA TRP A 91 9.09 -7.92 -3.41
C TRP A 91 9.00 -9.39 -3.87
N ASP A 92 8.29 -10.21 -3.13
CA ASP A 92 8.17 -11.65 -3.42
C ASP A 92 6.83 -11.97 -4.06
N TYR A 93 5.76 -11.29 -3.63
CA TYR A 93 4.43 -11.44 -4.21
C TYR A 93 3.77 -10.08 -4.37
N ARG A 94 2.95 -9.96 -5.43
CA ARG A 94 2.06 -8.84 -5.65
C ARG A 94 0.64 -9.36 -5.85
N VAL A 95 -0.30 -8.77 -5.14
CA VAL A 95 -1.73 -9.00 -5.39
C VAL A 95 -2.32 -7.72 -5.96
N THR A 96 -2.94 -7.80 -7.13
CA THR A 96 -3.65 -6.69 -7.73
C THR A 96 -5.14 -6.92 -7.53
N ILE A 97 -5.81 -5.96 -6.88
CA ILE A 97 -7.26 -5.97 -6.67
C ILE A 97 -7.87 -4.79 -7.39
N VAL A 98 -8.82 -5.07 -8.28
CA VAL A 98 -9.68 -4.03 -8.88
C VAL A 98 -10.99 -4.03 -8.12
N TYR A 99 -11.21 -3.00 -7.33
CA TYR A 99 -12.46 -2.78 -6.60
C TYR A 99 -13.50 -2.08 -7.48
N LYS A 100 -14.77 -2.23 -7.13
CA LYS A 100 -15.88 -1.56 -7.81
C LYS A 100 -15.69 -0.03 -7.87
N ASN A 101 -15.17 0.57 -6.81
CA ASN A 101 -14.80 1.98 -6.71
C ASN A 101 -13.95 2.23 -5.45
N SER A 102 -13.46 3.46 -5.29
CA SER A 102 -12.63 3.86 -4.14
C SER A 102 -13.35 3.72 -2.80
N THR A 103 -14.64 4.07 -2.72
CA THR A 103 -15.42 3.93 -1.49
C THR A 103 -15.45 2.47 -1.01
N VAL A 104 -15.65 1.53 -1.94
CA VAL A 104 -15.64 0.09 -1.64
C VAL A 104 -14.26 -0.37 -1.18
N ALA A 105 -13.19 0.16 -1.79
CA ALA A 105 -11.81 -0.20 -1.44
C ALA A 105 -11.41 0.29 -0.03
N THR A 106 -11.92 1.45 0.39
CA THR A 106 -11.50 2.11 1.64
C THR A 106 -12.48 1.94 2.80
N SER A 107 -13.64 1.30 2.57
CA SER A 107 -14.63 1.03 3.62
C SER A 107 -14.52 -0.40 4.13
N ASP A 108 -14.91 -0.60 5.37
CA ASP A 108 -15.08 -1.93 5.95
C ASP A 108 -15.97 -2.80 5.07
N ASN A 109 -15.63 -4.08 5.00
CA ASN A 109 -16.42 -5.05 4.28
C ASN A 109 -17.43 -5.72 5.24
N PRO A 110 -18.74 -5.41 5.14
CA PRO A 110 -19.72 -5.95 6.06
C PRO A 110 -19.91 -7.47 5.99
N TYR A 111 -19.50 -8.10 4.90
CA TYR A 111 -19.61 -9.55 4.70
C TYR A 111 -18.45 -10.34 5.31
N GLU A 112 -17.31 -9.69 5.51
CA GLU A 112 -16.05 -10.35 5.86
C GLU A 112 -16.11 -11.18 7.14
N PRO A 113 -16.67 -10.68 8.27
CA PRO A 113 -16.74 -11.48 9.49
C PRO A 113 -17.58 -12.75 9.34
N GLY A 114 -18.64 -12.70 8.52
CA GLY A 114 -19.46 -13.87 8.20
C GLY A 114 -18.72 -14.89 7.34
N PHE A 115 -18.03 -14.40 6.32
CA PHE A 115 -17.24 -15.25 5.41
C PHE A 115 -16.07 -15.94 6.11
N ILE A 116 -15.39 -15.24 7.02
CA ILE A 116 -14.32 -15.82 7.83
C ILE A 116 -14.86 -16.98 8.68
N LYS A 117 -16.00 -16.83 9.34
CA LYS A 117 -16.60 -17.89 10.16
C LYS A 117 -17.04 -19.10 9.32
N GLU A 118 -17.55 -18.84 8.12
CA GLU A 118 -17.98 -19.89 7.21
C GLU A 118 -16.81 -20.67 6.61
N LEU A 119 -15.77 -19.97 6.15
CA LEU A 119 -14.61 -20.59 5.50
C LEU A 119 -13.72 -21.34 6.50
N TRP A 120 -13.60 -20.83 7.72
CA TRP A 120 -12.74 -21.43 8.74
C TRP A 120 -13.49 -21.59 10.07
N PRO A 121 -14.24 -22.72 10.26
CA PRO A 121 -14.92 -22.97 11.53
C PRO A 121 -13.97 -23.01 12.74
N ASP A 122 -12.75 -23.54 12.56
CA ASP A 122 -11.68 -23.44 13.57
C ASP A 122 -11.02 -22.05 13.54
N GLN A 123 -11.68 -21.10 14.21
CA GLN A 123 -11.20 -19.74 14.32
C GLN A 123 -9.85 -19.60 15.04
N ALA A 124 -9.52 -20.53 15.93
CA ALA A 124 -8.25 -20.48 16.66
C ALA A 124 -7.07 -20.78 15.74
N THR A 125 -7.21 -21.83 14.90
CA THR A 125 -6.19 -22.15 13.89
C THR A 125 -6.11 -21.04 12.84
N TYR A 126 -7.23 -20.55 12.31
CA TYR A 126 -7.24 -19.45 11.34
C TYR A 126 -6.45 -18.23 11.86
N LYS A 127 -6.74 -17.77 13.08
CA LYS A 127 -6.07 -16.61 13.67
C LYS A 127 -4.56 -16.82 13.86
N ARG A 128 -4.13 -18.00 14.31
CA ARG A 128 -2.70 -18.32 14.45
C ARG A 128 -1.98 -18.28 13.10
N GLU A 129 -2.59 -18.84 12.07
CA GLU A 129 -2.01 -18.89 10.73
C GLU A 129 -1.97 -17.49 10.08
N GLU A 130 -3.01 -16.67 10.23
CA GLU A 130 -2.99 -15.29 9.77
C GLU A 130 -1.93 -14.46 10.52
N GLN A 131 -1.80 -14.61 11.83
CA GLN A 131 -0.73 -13.98 12.60
C GLN A 131 0.63 -14.43 12.08
N ARG A 132 0.84 -15.75 11.90
CA ARG A 132 2.10 -16.28 11.35
C ARG A 132 2.42 -15.70 9.99
N ARG A 133 1.44 -15.56 9.10
CA ARG A 133 1.61 -14.95 7.78
C ARG A 133 2.15 -13.52 7.85
N PHE A 134 1.73 -12.73 8.84
CA PHE A 134 2.27 -11.38 9.06
C PHE A 134 3.65 -11.38 9.72
N GLU A 135 3.92 -12.30 10.65
CA GLU A 135 5.21 -12.40 11.34
C GLU A 135 6.39 -12.64 10.38
N ILE A 136 6.16 -13.34 9.29
CA ILE A 136 7.19 -13.65 8.28
C ILE A 136 7.35 -12.59 7.20
N LEU A 137 6.64 -11.46 7.29
CA LEU A 137 6.83 -10.32 6.41
C LEU A 137 7.92 -9.38 6.94
N LEU A 138 8.72 -8.85 6.01
CA LEU A 138 9.61 -7.71 6.24
C LEU A 138 8.93 -6.39 5.89
N ALA A 139 8.08 -6.41 4.86
CA ALA A 139 7.33 -5.24 4.42
C ALA A 139 6.02 -5.66 3.74
N HIS A 140 5.01 -4.81 3.88
CA HIS A 140 3.74 -4.87 3.18
C HIS A 140 3.38 -3.46 2.75
N GLN A 141 3.00 -3.29 1.48
CA GLN A 141 2.65 -1.98 0.91
C GLN A 141 1.33 -2.10 0.16
N ASP A 142 0.44 -1.15 0.39
CA ASP A 142 -0.86 -1.02 -0.29
C ASP A 142 -0.80 0.23 -1.15
N LEU A 143 -0.62 0.06 -2.46
CA LEU A 143 -0.40 1.15 -3.40
C LEU A 143 -1.60 1.31 -4.33
N PRO A 144 -2.43 2.35 -4.13
CA PRO A 144 -3.41 2.72 -5.14
C PRO A 144 -2.71 3.14 -6.44
N VAL A 145 -3.19 2.62 -7.56
CA VAL A 145 -2.64 2.94 -8.88
C VAL A 145 -3.72 3.49 -9.80
N THR A 146 -3.33 4.41 -10.67
CA THR A 146 -4.21 4.99 -11.70
C THR A 146 -3.58 4.74 -13.06
N GLU A 147 -4.39 4.25 -14.00
CA GLU A 147 -3.97 4.11 -15.39
C GLU A 147 -3.82 5.49 -16.03
N ILE A 148 -2.70 5.72 -16.70
CA ILE A 148 -2.44 6.92 -17.49
C ILE A 148 -2.52 6.52 -18.96
N THR A 149 -3.51 7.06 -19.69
CA THR A 149 -3.60 6.90 -21.15
C THR A 149 -2.85 8.07 -21.80
N PRO A 150 -1.69 7.82 -22.43
CA PRO A 150 -0.99 8.86 -23.19
C PRO A 150 -1.85 9.38 -24.33
N LYS A 151 -1.82 10.69 -24.56
CA LYS A 151 -2.50 11.34 -25.70
C LYS A 151 -1.63 11.28 -26.94
#